data_37aece161e3e3e30ff5a4f1bd395dab3
#
_entry.id   37aece161e3e3e30ff5a4f1bd395dab3
#
_cell.length_a   1.000
_cell.length_b   1.000
_cell.length_c   1.000
_cell.angle_alpha   90.00
_cell.angle_beta   90.00
_cell.angle_gamma   90.00
#
_symmetry.space_group_name_H-M   'P 1'
#
loop_
_entity.id
_entity.type
_entity.pdbx_description
1 polymer ?
#
loop_
_entity_poly.entity_id
_entity_poly.type
_entity_poly.pdbx_seq_one_letter_code
_entity_poly.pdbx_strand_id
1 'polypeptide(L)'
;ASLEQNALGFHVPGRFDKILDVKECFLQDDLSNKIRLSVKEFALQNNFEFFDPRSQEGYLRNLIIRSTSTGEWMVVVVFSRDHKESRELMMEHLKKSFPEITSLQFIINTKRNDTIFDLDVELYNGRSYIEEKMEDLIFRISAKSFYQTNSLQAYELYKIVRDYAGLTGNENVYDLYTGTGTIASFVAGKAKHVTGIDYIPDAINDAGENARYNKINNVSFFAGDIKDTLTPEFIAK
;
A
#
# COMPACT_ATOMS: atom_id res chain seq x y z
N ALA A 1 -10.03 21.14 -2.37
CA ALA A 1 -10.60 22.04 -3.38
C ALA A 1 -9.86 21.89 -4.70
N SER A 2 -10.53 21.48 -5.73
CA SER A 2 -9.93 21.31 -7.05
C SER A 2 -9.80 22.67 -7.77
N LEU A 3 -9.05 22.71 -8.87
CA LEU A 3 -9.15 23.80 -9.85
C LEU A 3 -10.55 23.82 -10.48
N GLU A 4 -11.19 22.64 -10.53
CA GLU A 4 -12.58 22.43 -10.91
C GLU A 4 -13.32 21.88 -9.67
N GLN A 5 -14.57 22.26 -9.51
CA GLN A 5 -15.44 21.72 -8.47
C GLN A 5 -15.63 20.20 -8.70
N ASN A 6 -15.49 19.38 -7.66
CA ASN A 6 -15.72 17.94 -7.71
C ASN A 6 -14.74 17.15 -8.61
N ALA A 7 -13.44 17.29 -8.38
CA ALA A 7 -12.41 16.51 -9.06
C ALA A 7 -12.00 15.27 -8.27
N LEU A 8 -11.73 14.16 -8.96
CA LEU A 8 -11.05 12.98 -8.43
C LEU A 8 -9.82 12.68 -9.29
N GLY A 9 -8.65 12.92 -8.74
CA GLY A 9 -7.38 12.79 -9.47
C GLY A 9 -6.18 12.86 -8.54
N PHE A 10 -5.14 13.56 -8.97
CA PHE A 10 -3.88 13.64 -8.24
C PHE A 10 -3.61 15.06 -7.74
N HIS A 11 -2.90 15.16 -6.63
CA HIS A 11 -2.50 16.46 -6.10
C HIS A 11 -1.60 17.22 -7.10
N VAL A 12 -1.87 18.51 -7.25
CA VAL A 12 -0.95 19.40 -7.97
C VAL A 12 0.34 19.52 -7.14
N PRO A 13 1.53 19.34 -7.74
CA PRO A 13 2.79 19.44 -7.01
C PRO A 13 2.89 20.71 -6.16
N GLY A 14 3.23 20.56 -4.88
CA GLY A 14 3.33 21.68 -3.94
C GLY A 14 1.99 22.26 -3.46
N ARG A 15 0.85 21.68 -3.82
CA ARG A 15 -0.49 22.19 -3.48
C ARG A 15 -1.36 21.09 -2.87
N PHE A 16 -1.36 20.98 -1.55
CA PHE A 16 -2.15 19.96 -0.84
C PHE A 16 -3.67 20.09 -1.03
N ASP A 17 -4.12 21.28 -1.43
CA ASP A 17 -5.52 21.68 -1.57
C ASP A 17 -6.03 21.67 -3.02
N LYS A 18 -5.19 21.25 -3.97
CA LYS A 18 -5.56 21.26 -5.39
C LYS A 18 -5.42 19.89 -6.01
N ILE A 19 -6.47 19.46 -6.66
CA ILE A 19 -6.54 18.19 -7.38
C ILE A 19 -6.60 18.47 -8.87
N LEU A 20 -5.72 17.82 -9.62
CA LEU A 20 -5.76 17.78 -11.07
C LEU A 20 -6.69 16.63 -11.49
N ASP A 21 -7.77 16.96 -12.16
CA ASP A 21 -8.75 16.01 -12.67
C ASP A 21 -8.25 15.35 -13.95
N VAL A 22 -7.43 14.31 -13.78
CA VAL A 22 -6.80 13.59 -14.90
C VAL A 22 -7.79 12.58 -15.48
N LYS A 23 -8.04 12.66 -16.79
CA LYS A 23 -8.89 11.67 -17.47
C LYS A 23 -8.18 10.35 -17.65
N GLU A 24 -6.90 10.39 -18.02
CA GLU A 24 -6.08 9.23 -18.28
C GLU A 24 -4.69 9.42 -17.64
N CYS A 25 -4.23 8.44 -16.88
CA CYS A 25 -2.90 8.37 -16.31
C CYS A 25 -2.14 7.23 -17.01
N PHE A 26 -1.13 7.55 -17.80
CA PHE A 26 -0.32 6.58 -18.54
C PHE A 26 0.70 5.83 -17.67
N LEU A 27 0.83 6.19 -16.40
CA LEU A 27 1.67 5.48 -15.43
C LEU A 27 0.93 4.34 -14.71
N GLN A 28 -0.37 4.21 -14.97
CA GLN A 28 -1.25 3.22 -14.35
C GLN A 28 -1.96 2.40 -15.43
N ASP A 29 -2.34 1.18 -15.07
CA ASP A 29 -3.16 0.34 -15.94
C ASP A 29 -4.52 0.97 -16.23
N ASP A 30 -5.10 0.64 -17.38
CA ASP A 30 -6.41 1.13 -17.82
C ASP A 30 -7.51 0.87 -16.79
N LEU A 31 -7.45 -0.26 -16.08
CA LEU A 31 -8.46 -0.58 -15.07
C LEU A 31 -8.42 0.42 -13.90
N SER A 32 -7.24 0.90 -13.49
CA SER A 32 -7.13 1.95 -12.48
C SER A 32 -7.84 3.25 -12.93
N ASN A 33 -7.65 3.64 -14.19
CA ASN A 33 -8.33 4.80 -14.77
C ASN A 33 -9.86 4.59 -14.79
N LYS A 34 -10.33 3.41 -15.21
CA LYS A 34 -11.75 3.06 -15.24
C LYS A 34 -12.39 3.11 -13.84
N ILE A 35 -11.73 2.52 -12.84
CA ILE A 35 -12.20 2.54 -11.45
C ILE A 35 -12.32 3.98 -10.96
N ARG A 36 -11.28 4.79 -11.11
CA ARG A 36 -11.26 6.19 -10.67
C ARG A 36 -12.37 7.02 -11.33
N LEU A 37 -12.51 6.91 -12.64
CA LEU A 37 -13.55 7.65 -13.38
C LEU A 37 -14.95 7.19 -13.00
N SER A 38 -15.16 5.88 -12.82
CA SER A 38 -16.43 5.32 -12.39
C SER A 38 -16.82 5.80 -10.98
N VAL A 39 -15.87 5.83 -10.03
CA VAL A 39 -16.11 6.41 -8.69
C VAL A 39 -16.54 7.86 -8.79
N LYS A 40 -15.85 8.66 -9.61
CA LYS A 40 -16.17 10.07 -9.82
C LYS A 40 -17.60 10.23 -10.39
N GLU A 41 -17.90 9.51 -11.45
CA GLU A 41 -19.21 9.59 -12.12
C GLU A 41 -20.34 9.17 -11.19
N PHE A 42 -20.17 8.04 -10.49
CA PHE A 42 -21.16 7.55 -9.53
C PHE A 42 -21.37 8.53 -8.38
N ALA A 43 -20.29 9.15 -7.87
CA ALA A 43 -20.38 10.17 -6.84
C ALA A 43 -21.20 11.40 -7.29
N LEU A 44 -20.97 11.87 -8.52
CA LEU A 44 -21.71 13.00 -9.09
C LEU A 44 -23.20 12.66 -9.30
N GLN A 45 -23.51 11.46 -9.81
CA GLN A 45 -24.89 11.01 -10.03
C GLN A 45 -25.69 10.85 -8.73
N ASN A 46 -25.01 10.51 -7.62
CA ASN A 46 -25.64 10.31 -6.33
C ASN A 46 -25.46 11.51 -5.36
N ASN A 47 -24.98 12.65 -5.87
CA ASN A 47 -24.74 13.88 -5.11
C ASN A 47 -23.81 13.66 -3.88
N PHE A 48 -22.81 12.82 -3.99
CA PHE A 48 -21.82 12.65 -2.94
C PHE A 48 -20.87 13.84 -2.93
N GLU A 49 -20.63 14.38 -1.74
CA GLU A 49 -19.75 15.50 -1.54
C GLU A 49 -18.28 15.07 -1.60
N PHE A 50 -17.47 15.77 -2.39
CA PHE A 50 -16.03 15.59 -2.39
C PHE A 50 -15.39 16.36 -1.25
N PHE A 51 -14.47 15.73 -0.53
CA PHE A 51 -13.84 16.31 0.64
C PHE A 51 -12.93 17.49 0.27
N ASP A 52 -13.11 18.61 0.97
CA ASP A 52 -12.22 19.76 0.86
C ASP A 52 -11.25 19.80 2.05
N PRO A 53 -9.93 19.66 1.82
CA PRO A 53 -8.94 19.68 2.90
C PRO A 53 -8.83 21.01 3.64
N ARG A 54 -9.33 22.13 3.07
CA ARG A 54 -9.31 23.43 3.73
C ARG A 54 -10.46 23.62 4.70
N SER A 55 -11.69 23.40 4.23
CA SER A 55 -12.89 23.49 5.07
C SER A 55 -13.06 22.28 5.97
N GLN A 56 -12.42 21.13 5.64
CA GLN A 56 -12.61 19.85 6.31
C GLN A 56 -14.05 19.33 6.18
N GLU A 57 -14.70 19.66 5.07
CA GLU A 57 -16.06 19.28 4.75
C GLU A 57 -16.08 18.38 3.52
N GLY A 58 -17.18 17.64 3.35
CA GLY A 58 -17.38 16.66 2.28
C GLY A 58 -17.33 15.23 2.81
N TYR A 59 -17.65 14.26 1.95
CA TYR A 59 -17.81 12.85 2.31
C TYR A 59 -16.72 11.95 1.75
N LEU A 60 -16.48 12.00 0.43
CA LEU A 60 -15.47 11.19 -0.26
C LEU A 60 -14.10 11.85 -0.10
N ARG A 61 -13.19 11.18 0.60
CA ARG A 61 -11.91 11.77 0.98
C ARG A 61 -10.75 11.35 0.09
N ASN A 62 -10.44 10.06 0.05
CA ASN A 62 -9.39 9.50 -0.77
C ASN A 62 -9.86 8.22 -1.46
N LEU A 63 -9.24 7.91 -2.59
CA LEU A 63 -9.35 6.64 -3.28
C LEU A 63 -7.94 6.07 -3.46
N ILE A 64 -7.67 4.92 -2.88
CA ILE A 64 -6.41 4.20 -3.00
C ILE A 64 -6.64 3.03 -3.93
N ILE A 65 -5.88 2.95 -5.01
CA ILE A 65 -5.91 1.83 -5.95
C ILE A 65 -4.51 1.25 -6.00
N ARG A 66 -4.40 -0.04 -5.84
CA ARG A 66 -3.15 -0.80 -5.96
C ARG A 66 -3.36 -1.96 -6.90
N SER A 67 -2.38 -2.23 -7.74
CA SER A 67 -2.32 -3.40 -8.60
C SER A 67 -1.00 -4.13 -8.42
N THR A 68 -1.00 -5.41 -8.77
CA THR A 68 0.19 -6.25 -8.75
C THR A 68 0.45 -6.83 -10.13
N SER A 69 1.67 -7.30 -10.38
CA SER A 69 2.03 -7.97 -11.63
C SER A 69 1.28 -9.29 -11.83
N THR A 70 0.69 -9.85 -10.78
CA THR A 70 -0.16 -11.04 -10.84
C THR A 70 -1.59 -10.75 -11.31
N GLY A 71 -1.92 -9.48 -11.58
CA GLY A 71 -3.25 -9.05 -12.03
C GLY A 71 -4.26 -8.87 -10.90
N GLU A 72 -3.83 -8.78 -9.65
CA GLU A 72 -4.70 -8.54 -8.51
C GLU A 72 -4.87 -7.05 -8.22
N TRP A 73 -6.06 -6.68 -7.76
CA TRP A 73 -6.46 -5.30 -7.54
C TRP A 73 -6.98 -5.09 -6.13
N MET A 74 -6.46 -4.06 -5.48
CA MET A 74 -6.98 -3.56 -4.21
C MET A 74 -7.53 -2.16 -4.41
N VAL A 75 -8.74 -1.94 -3.91
CA VAL A 75 -9.39 -0.63 -3.89
C VAL A 75 -9.80 -0.32 -2.46
N VAL A 76 -9.35 0.82 -1.95
CA VAL A 76 -9.73 1.33 -0.62
C VAL A 76 -10.37 2.69 -0.79
N VAL A 77 -11.64 2.81 -0.37
CA VAL A 77 -12.35 4.09 -0.36
C VAL A 77 -12.26 4.69 1.05
N VAL A 78 -11.76 5.91 1.15
CA VAL A 78 -11.67 6.62 2.42
C VAL A 78 -12.80 7.64 2.51
N PHE A 79 -13.64 7.48 3.53
CA PHE A 79 -14.76 8.38 3.83
C PHE A 79 -14.40 9.28 5.02
N SER A 80 -14.84 10.51 5.03
CA SER A 80 -14.60 11.46 6.13
C SER A 80 -15.44 11.19 7.38
N ARG A 81 -16.59 10.54 7.21
CA ARG A 81 -17.53 10.16 8.26
C ARG A 81 -18.24 8.87 7.90
N ASP A 82 -18.75 8.17 8.90
CA ASP A 82 -19.57 6.99 8.65
C ASP A 82 -21.02 7.39 8.31
N HIS A 83 -21.41 7.15 7.06
CA HIS A 83 -22.79 7.22 6.60
C HIS A 83 -23.10 5.92 5.86
N LYS A 84 -23.66 4.97 6.58
CA LYS A 84 -23.81 3.57 6.14
C LYS A 84 -24.47 3.45 4.76
N GLU A 85 -25.58 4.15 4.53
CA GLU A 85 -26.31 4.05 3.26
C GLU A 85 -25.48 4.49 2.05
N SER A 86 -24.81 5.65 2.15
CA SER A 86 -23.95 6.15 1.07
C SER A 86 -22.70 5.29 0.88
N ARG A 87 -22.13 4.78 1.98
CA ARG A 87 -21.00 3.85 1.92
C ARG A 87 -21.39 2.56 1.20
N GLU A 88 -22.49 1.93 1.59
CA GLU A 88 -22.98 0.71 0.95
C GLU A 88 -23.26 0.92 -0.54
N LEU A 89 -23.86 2.05 -0.92
CA LEU A 89 -24.11 2.38 -2.34
C LEU A 89 -22.80 2.44 -3.14
N MET A 90 -21.77 3.13 -2.65
CA MET A 90 -20.47 3.23 -3.31
C MET A 90 -19.76 1.88 -3.39
N MET A 91 -19.71 1.15 -2.27
CA MET A 91 -19.00 -0.11 -2.20
C MET A 91 -19.67 -1.19 -3.07
N GLU A 92 -21.00 -1.23 -3.08
CA GLU A 92 -21.75 -2.16 -3.92
C GLU A 92 -21.65 -1.81 -5.42
N HIS A 93 -21.59 -0.51 -5.76
CA HIS A 93 -21.28 -0.06 -7.12
C HIS A 93 -19.93 -0.59 -7.60
N LEU A 94 -18.88 -0.41 -6.81
CA LEU A 94 -17.53 -0.89 -7.13
C LEU A 94 -17.50 -2.41 -7.28
N LYS A 95 -18.10 -3.14 -6.33
CA LYS A 95 -18.17 -4.60 -6.36
C LYS A 95 -18.85 -5.15 -7.61
N LYS A 96 -19.93 -4.51 -8.06
CA LYS A 96 -20.70 -4.94 -9.24
C LYS A 96 -20.03 -4.54 -10.55
N SER A 97 -19.44 -3.35 -10.61
CA SER A 97 -18.86 -2.81 -11.82
C SER A 97 -17.47 -3.36 -12.13
N PHE A 98 -16.75 -3.83 -11.11
CA PHE A 98 -15.35 -4.27 -11.23
C PHE A 98 -15.13 -5.61 -10.51
N PRO A 99 -15.58 -6.73 -11.09
CA PRO A 99 -15.40 -8.06 -10.51
C PRO A 99 -13.91 -8.48 -10.42
N GLU A 100 -13.01 -7.75 -11.09
CA GLU A 100 -11.56 -7.94 -11.03
C GLU A 100 -10.96 -7.50 -9.69
N ILE A 101 -11.68 -6.70 -8.89
CA ILE A 101 -11.19 -6.24 -7.59
C ILE A 101 -11.09 -7.43 -6.64
N THR A 102 -9.84 -7.81 -6.33
CA THR A 102 -9.51 -8.89 -5.40
C THR A 102 -9.75 -8.50 -3.94
N SER A 103 -9.52 -7.22 -3.64
CA SER A 103 -9.60 -6.65 -2.29
C SER A 103 -10.32 -5.32 -2.34
N LEU A 104 -11.57 -5.29 -1.89
CA LEU A 104 -12.38 -4.07 -1.79
C LEU A 104 -12.56 -3.72 -0.31
N GLN A 105 -12.04 -2.57 0.09
CA GLN A 105 -11.96 -2.14 1.48
C GLN A 105 -12.41 -0.68 1.63
N PHE A 106 -12.70 -0.28 2.87
CA PHE A 106 -12.96 1.12 3.18
C PHE A 106 -12.34 1.53 4.52
N ILE A 107 -12.19 2.82 4.71
CA ILE A 107 -11.69 3.45 5.93
C ILE A 107 -12.56 4.65 6.26
N ILE A 108 -12.85 4.86 7.55
CA ILE A 108 -13.46 6.09 8.05
C ILE A 108 -12.35 6.95 8.65
N ASN A 109 -12.02 8.06 7.99
CA ASN A 109 -11.00 8.99 8.44
C ASN A 109 -11.62 10.33 8.83
N THR A 110 -11.89 10.50 10.12
CA THR A 110 -12.44 11.73 10.70
C THR A 110 -11.35 12.73 11.10
N LYS A 111 -10.07 12.39 10.90
CA LYS A 111 -8.92 13.24 11.27
C LYS A 111 -8.75 14.38 10.27
N ARG A 112 -7.91 15.36 10.65
CA ARG A 112 -7.56 16.47 9.77
C ARG A 112 -6.53 16.13 8.70
N ASN A 113 -5.75 15.05 8.89
CA ASN A 113 -4.72 14.61 7.95
C ASN A 113 -5.16 13.34 7.19
N ASP A 114 -4.44 13.00 6.14
CA ASP A 114 -4.75 11.86 5.26
C ASP A 114 -4.03 10.56 5.65
N THR A 115 -3.33 10.53 6.80
CA THR A 115 -2.68 9.30 7.26
C THR A 115 -3.72 8.26 7.66
N ILE A 116 -3.46 7.00 7.30
CA ILE A 116 -4.38 5.87 7.55
C ILE A 116 -3.80 4.81 8.48
N PHE A 117 -2.52 4.95 8.90
CA PHE A 117 -1.80 3.89 9.63
C PHE A 117 -2.42 3.55 10.99
N ASP A 118 -3.05 4.51 11.64
CA ASP A 118 -3.70 4.43 12.95
C ASP A 118 -5.23 4.23 12.87
N LEU A 119 -5.77 3.95 11.67
CA LEU A 119 -7.20 3.75 11.43
C LEU A 119 -7.49 2.29 11.11
N ASP A 120 -8.70 1.84 11.43
CA ASP A 120 -9.17 0.53 11.04
C ASP A 120 -9.48 0.47 9.54
N VAL A 121 -9.07 -0.62 8.92
CA VAL A 121 -9.36 -0.94 7.52
C VAL A 121 -10.40 -2.04 7.49
N GLU A 122 -11.57 -1.71 6.98
CA GLU A 122 -12.71 -2.62 6.93
C GLU A 122 -12.79 -3.32 5.58
N LEU A 123 -12.81 -4.66 5.62
CA LEU A 123 -12.98 -5.46 4.41
C LEU A 123 -14.46 -5.48 4.01
N TYR A 124 -14.75 -5.03 2.78
CA TYR A 124 -16.09 -5.09 2.21
C TYR A 124 -16.32 -6.34 1.37
N ASN A 125 -15.36 -6.68 0.50
CA ASN A 125 -15.45 -7.86 -0.37
C ASN A 125 -14.06 -8.41 -0.71
N GLY A 126 -13.97 -9.72 -0.89
CA GLY A 126 -12.75 -10.40 -1.25
C GLY A 126 -11.85 -10.68 -0.04
N ARG A 127 -10.57 -10.38 -0.12
CA ARG A 127 -9.58 -10.59 0.95
C ARG A 127 -8.86 -9.29 1.32
N SER A 128 -8.26 -9.23 2.52
CA SER A 128 -7.65 -8.00 3.05
C SER A 128 -6.29 -7.64 2.45
N TYR A 129 -5.80 -8.40 1.48
CA TYR A 129 -4.50 -8.20 0.83
C TYR A 129 -4.56 -8.56 -0.65
N ILE A 130 -3.54 -8.14 -1.40
CA ILE A 130 -3.22 -8.59 -2.74
C ILE A 130 -1.83 -9.24 -2.75
N GLU A 131 -1.55 -10.11 -3.72
CA GLU A 131 -0.30 -10.85 -3.78
C GLU A 131 0.55 -10.37 -4.98
N GLU A 132 1.79 -9.98 -4.70
CA GLU A 132 2.80 -9.70 -5.71
C GLU A 132 3.80 -10.84 -5.77
N LYS A 133 4.23 -11.21 -6.97
CA LYS A 133 5.21 -12.28 -7.18
C LYS A 133 6.55 -11.69 -7.63
N MET A 134 7.63 -12.15 -6.99
CA MET A 134 8.99 -11.81 -7.36
C MET A 134 9.86 -13.07 -7.33
N GLU A 135 10.29 -13.57 -8.46
CA GLU A 135 10.89 -14.92 -8.64
C GLU A 135 9.95 -16.00 -8.06
N ASP A 136 10.41 -16.76 -7.06
CA ASP A 136 9.61 -17.78 -6.37
C ASP A 136 8.94 -17.26 -5.09
N LEU A 137 9.13 -15.98 -4.77
CA LEU A 137 8.57 -15.34 -3.60
C LEU A 137 7.22 -14.70 -3.89
N ILE A 138 6.31 -14.82 -2.93
CA ILE A 138 5.00 -14.15 -2.97
C ILE A 138 4.91 -13.21 -1.77
N PHE A 139 4.62 -11.94 -2.05
CA PHE A 139 4.47 -10.91 -1.04
C PHE A 139 3.00 -10.51 -0.91
N ARG A 140 2.46 -10.66 0.29
CA ARG A 140 1.13 -10.16 0.65
C ARG A 140 1.24 -8.70 1.01
N ILE A 141 0.43 -7.89 0.35
CA ILE A 141 0.42 -6.43 0.47
C ILE A 141 -0.93 -6.02 1.03
N SER A 142 -0.96 -5.50 2.25
CA SER A 142 -2.15 -4.96 2.89
C SER A 142 -2.39 -3.50 2.48
N ALA A 143 -3.54 -2.93 2.86
CA ALA A 143 -3.86 -1.52 2.57
C ALA A 143 -2.85 -0.53 3.17
N LYS A 144 -2.24 -0.88 4.31
CA LYS A 144 -1.27 -0.04 5.03
C LYS A 144 0.18 -0.36 4.69
N SER A 145 0.47 -1.51 4.06
CA SER A 145 1.83 -1.91 3.72
C SER A 145 2.44 -0.97 2.69
N PHE A 146 3.68 -0.58 2.90
CA PHE A 146 4.46 0.01 1.82
C PHE A 146 4.96 -1.10 0.90
N TYR A 147 4.75 -0.94 -0.38
CA TYR A 147 5.33 -1.76 -1.45
C TYR A 147 5.65 -0.86 -2.64
N GLN A 148 6.73 -1.13 -3.35
CA GLN A 148 7.16 -0.34 -4.51
C GLN A 148 6.08 -0.38 -5.60
N THR A 149 5.60 0.78 -6.01
CA THR A 149 4.50 0.91 -6.97
C THR A 149 4.84 0.39 -8.37
N ASN A 150 6.12 0.44 -8.76
CA ASN A 150 6.62 -0.16 -9.99
C ASN A 150 7.36 -1.47 -9.66
N SER A 151 6.62 -2.57 -9.57
CA SER A 151 7.14 -3.88 -9.18
C SER A 151 8.25 -4.39 -10.11
N LEU A 152 8.14 -4.11 -11.42
CA LEU A 152 9.14 -4.53 -12.41
C LEU A 152 10.47 -3.82 -12.18
N GLN A 153 10.45 -2.49 -11.98
CA GLN A 153 11.68 -1.73 -11.69
C GLN A 153 12.23 -2.05 -10.30
N ALA A 154 11.38 -2.31 -9.33
CA ALA A 154 11.79 -2.76 -8.00
C ALA A 154 12.55 -4.09 -8.09
N TYR A 155 12.07 -5.03 -8.89
CA TYR A 155 12.75 -6.30 -9.11
C TYR A 155 14.14 -6.10 -9.74
N GLU A 156 14.26 -5.27 -10.79
CA GLU A 156 15.56 -4.95 -11.38
C GLU A 156 16.52 -4.33 -10.36
N LEU A 157 16.03 -3.39 -9.55
CA LEU A 157 16.82 -2.77 -8.48
C LEU A 157 17.28 -3.82 -7.45
N TYR A 158 16.40 -4.72 -7.03
CA TYR A 158 16.72 -5.73 -6.03
C TYR A 158 17.72 -6.78 -6.54
N LYS A 159 17.71 -7.09 -7.84
CA LYS A 159 18.76 -7.90 -8.47
C LYS A 159 20.12 -7.22 -8.35
N ILE A 160 20.20 -5.92 -8.66
CA ILE A 160 21.43 -5.14 -8.53
C ILE A 160 21.92 -5.13 -7.07
N VAL A 161 21.02 -4.92 -6.11
CA VAL A 161 21.34 -4.97 -4.67
C VAL A 161 21.91 -6.33 -4.28
N ARG A 162 21.24 -7.42 -4.69
CA ARG A 162 21.69 -8.79 -4.40
C ARG A 162 23.07 -9.11 -5.02
N ASP A 163 23.31 -8.64 -6.25
CA ASP A 163 24.56 -8.87 -6.95
C ASP A 163 25.70 -8.05 -6.34
N TYR A 164 25.46 -6.78 -5.99
CA TYR A 164 26.48 -5.92 -5.36
C TYR A 164 26.81 -6.35 -3.92
N ALA A 165 25.83 -6.94 -3.22
CA ALA A 165 26.06 -7.47 -1.87
C ALA A 165 27.09 -8.62 -1.86
N GLY A 166 27.29 -9.32 -2.98
CA GLY A 166 28.32 -10.36 -3.14
C GLY A 166 28.18 -11.50 -2.13
N LEU A 167 26.95 -11.82 -1.71
CA LEU A 167 26.68 -12.79 -0.65
C LEU A 167 27.10 -14.21 -1.06
N THR A 168 27.78 -14.90 -0.15
CA THR A 168 28.34 -16.26 -0.31
C THR A 168 27.58 -17.32 0.49
N GLY A 169 26.63 -16.92 1.32
CA GLY A 169 25.88 -17.79 2.25
C GLY A 169 26.42 -17.76 3.69
N ASN A 170 27.49 -17.02 3.96
CA ASN A 170 28.14 -16.95 5.28
C ASN A 170 27.90 -15.62 6.01
N GLU A 171 27.30 -14.65 5.34
CA GLU A 171 27.16 -13.29 5.85
C GLU A 171 25.89 -13.13 6.68
N ASN A 172 26.01 -12.35 7.78
CA ASN A 172 24.89 -11.76 8.46
C ASN A 172 24.59 -10.40 7.80
N VAL A 173 23.37 -10.23 7.32
CA VAL A 173 22.93 -9.04 6.59
C VAL A 173 21.95 -8.25 7.44
N TYR A 174 22.08 -6.93 7.44
CA TYR A 174 21.11 -6.02 8.05
C TYR A 174 20.35 -5.26 6.97
N ASP A 175 19.03 -5.43 6.93
CA ASP A 175 18.11 -4.68 6.08
C ASP A 175 17.48 -3.57 6.93
N LEU A 176 17.99 -2.35 6.78
CA LEU A 176 17.58 -1.20 7.56
C LEU A 176 16.45 -0.47 6.84
N TYR A 177 15.37 -0.14 7.56
CA TYR A 177 14.10 0.31 7.02
C TYR A 177 13.44 -0.77 6.14
N THR A 178 13.37 -1.97 6.68
CA THR A 178 13.01 -3.19 5.94
C THR A 178 11.57 -3.18 5.40
N GLY A 179 10.69 -2.35 5.97
CA GLY A 179 9.28 -2.30 5.60
C GLY A 179 8.61 -3.67 5.76
N THR A 180 7.99 -4.16 4.71
CA THR A 180 7.35 -5.49 4.66
C THR A 180 8.33 -6.64 4.43
N GLY A 181 9.64 -6.40 4.62
CA GLY A 181 10.68 -7.42 4.53
C GLY A 181 10.99 -7.90 3.12
N THR A 182 10.69 -7.10 2.10
CA THR A 182 10.83 -7.51 0.70
C THR A 182 12.28 -7.76 0.32
N ILE A 183 13.20 -6.82 0.61
CA ILE A 183 14.63 -6.97 0.31
C ILE A 183 15.24 -8.07 1.19
N ALA A 184 14.95 -8.05 2.49
CA ALA A 184 15.41 -9.08 3.41
C ALA A 184 15.08 -10.49 2.92
N SER A 185 13.82 -10.72 2.53
CA SER A 185 13.36 -12.00 1.99
C SER A 185 14.03 -12.35 0.66
N PHE A 186 14.21 -11.35 -0.22
CA PHE A 186 14.80 -11.53 -1.55
C PHE A 186 16.28 -11.94 -1.50
N VAL A 187 17.04 -11.47 -0.51
CA VAL A 187 18.46 -11.82 -0.36
C VAL A 187 18.71 -13.01 0.57
N ALA A 188 17.68 -13.43 1.34
CA ALA A 188 17.81 -14.46 2.36
C ALA A 188 18.40 -15.79 1.84
N GLY A 189 18.02 -16.19 0.62
CA GLY A 189 18.53 -17.42 0.01
C GLY A 189 20.05 -17.43 -0.28
N LYS A 190 20.71 -16.27 -0.20
CA LYS A 190 22.17 -16.11 -0.39
C LYS A 190 22.90 -15.63 0.86
N ALA A 191 22.22 -15.48 1.99
CA ALA A 191 22.78 -15.04 3.27
C ALA A 191 22.75 -16.16 4.31
N LYS A 192 23.64 -16.11 5.30
CA LYS A 192 23.55 -16.96 6.48
C LYS A 192 22.32 -16.59 7.31
N HIS A 193 22.15 -15.30 7.56
CA HIS A 193 20.99 -14.73 8.28
C HIS A 193 20.75 -13.30 7.83
N VAL A 194 19.47 -12.89 7.79
CA VAL A 194 19.10 -11.50 7.53
C VAL A 194 18.30 -10.94 8.69
N THR A 195 18.71 -9.79 9.19
CA THR A 195 17.99 -9.06 10.23
C THR A 195 17.38 -7.80 9.64
N GLY A 196 16.04 -7.75 9.61
CA GLY A 196 15.27 -6.58 9.17
C GLY A 196 14.87 -5.72 10.37
N ILE A 197 15.01 -4.41 10.25
CA ILE A 197 14.63 -3.44 11.28
C ILE A 197 13.77 -2.35 10.64
N ASP A 198 12.61 -2.06 11.22
CA ASP A 198 11.75 -0.95 10.83
C ASP A 198 11.07 -0.31 12.04
N TYR A 199 10.76 0.97 11.93
CA TYR A 199 10.09 1.70 13.00
C TYR A 199 8.61 1.32 13.14
N ILE A 200 7.97 0.86 12.06
CA ILE A 200 6.52 0.61 11.99
C ILE A 200 6.21 -0.84 12.40
N PRO A 201 5.55 -1.09 13.55
CA PRO A 201 5.23 -2.45 14.01
C PRO A 201 4.40 -3.26 13.01
N ASP A 202 3.41 -2.64 12.34
CA ASP A 202 2.56 -3.31 11.37
C ASP A 202 3.38 -3.80 10.16
N ALA A 203 4.36 -3.01 9.70
CA ALA A 203 5.27 -3.42 8.62
C ALA A 203 6.12 -4.64 9.02
N ILE A 204 6.59 -4.67 10.26
CA ILE A 204 7.35 -5.80 10.82
C ILE A 204 6.49 -7.06 10.96
N ASN A 205 5.23 -6.91 11.35
CA ASN A 205 4.28 -8.03 11.36
C ASN A 205 4.07 -8.59 9.94
N ASP A 206 3.83 -7.71 8.96
CA ASP A 206 3.69 -8.10 7.56
C ASP A 206 4.98 -8.79 7.03
N ALA A 207 6.17 -8.30 7.40
CA ALA A 207 7.46 -8.90 7.05
C ALA A 207 7.57 -10.33 7.60
N GLY A 208 7.21 -10.53 8.87
CA GLY A 208 7.19 -11.85 9.51
C GLY A 208 6.19 -12.81 8.86
N GLU A 209 5.01 -12.31 8.49
CA GLU A 209 4.01 -13.11 7.78
C GLU A 209 4.47 -13.51 6.37
N ASN A 210 5.05 -12.56 5.63
CA ASN A 210 5.60 -12.81 4.31
C ASN A 210 6.74 -13.84 4.36
N ALA A 211 7.67 -13.74 5.32
CA ALA A 211 8.74 -14.70 5.48
C ALA A 211 8.20 -16.11 5.80
N ARG A 212 7.23 -16.23 6.72
CA ARG A 212 6.57 -17.52 7.04
C ARG A 212 5.85 -18.10 5.84
N TYR A 213 5.12 -17.27 5.09
CA TYR A 213 4.42 -17.69 3.89
C TYR A 213 5.36 -18.27 2.83
N ASN A 214 6.53 -17.64 2.64
CA ASN A 214 7.58 -18.07 1.73
C ASN A 214 8.51 -19.14 2.33
N LYS A 215 8.26 -19.62 3.55
CA LYS A 215 9.08 -20.64 4.26
C LYS A 215 10.54 -20.21 4.43
N ILE A 216 10.80 -18.93 4.62
CA ILE A 216 12.12 -18.37 4.87
C ILE A 216 12.38 -18.42 6.36
N ASN A 217 13.41 -19.19 6.78
CA ASN A 217 13.68 -19.48 8.18
C ASN A 217 14.93 -18.75 8.73
N ASN A 218 15.70 -18.12 7.86
CA ASN A 218 16.93 -17.42 8.20
C ASN A 218 16.77 -15.90 8.20
N VAL A 219 15.59 -15.42 8.56
CA VAL A 219 15.30 -13.99 8.73
C VAL A 219 14.74 -13.71 10.13
N SER A 220 15.04 -12.54 10.65
CA SER A 220 14.47 -12.02 11.91
C SER A 220 14.07 -10.57 11.72
N PHE A 221 12.91 -10.17 12.25
CA PHE A 221 12.42 -8.80 12.11
C PHE A 221 12.20 -8.15 13.47
N PHE A 222 12.59 -6.88 13.60
CA PHE A 222 12.53 -6.11 14.85
C PHE A 222 11.87 -4.75 14.60
N ALA A 223 10.87 -4.43 15.41
CA ALA A 223 10.24 -3.12 15.40
C ALA A 223 10.99 -2.18 16.34
N GLY A 224 11.41 -1.02 15.84
CA GLY A 224 12.07 0.01 16.65
C GLY A 224 12.86 0.99 15.82
N ASP A 225 13.27 2.10 16.49
CA ASP A 225 14.21 3.04 15.88
C ASP A 225 15.57 2.34 15.72
N ILE A 226 16.17 2.47 14.55
CA ILE A 226 17.44 1.82 14.21
C ILE A 226 18.54 2.18 15.21
N LYS A 227 18.63 3.44 15.63
CA LYS A 227 19.65 3.92 16.59
C LYS A 227 19.51 3.28 17.97
N ASP A 228 18.28 2.91 18.36
CA ASP A 228 17.99 2.30 19.67
C ASP A 228 18.03 0.77 19.61
N THR A 229 17.78 0.20 18.43
CA THR A 229 17.75 -1.26 18.20
C THR A 229 19.15 -1.80 17.85
N LEU A 230 19.89 -1.12 16.98
CA LEU A 230 21.19 -1.59 16.47
C LEU A 230 22.32 -1.20 17.43
N THR A 231 22.29 -1.75 18.65
CA THR A 231 23.34 -1.53 19.65
C THR A 231 24.51 -2.51 19.47
N PRO A 232 25.71 -2.22 20.06
CA PRO A 232 26.82 -3.18 20.03
C PRO A 232 26.45 -4.57 20.55
N GLU A 233 25.62 -4.64 21.59
CA GLU A 233 25.15 -5.90 22.18
C GLU A 233 24.19 -6.65 21.25
N PHE A 234 23.40 -5.92 20.45
CA PHE A 234 22.53 -6.50 19.43
C PHE A 234 23.34 -7.09 18.27
N ILE A 235 24.38 -6.37 17.82
CA ILE A 235 25.27 -6.80 16.73
C ILE A 235 26.12 -8.01 17.13
N ALA A 236 26.44 -8.15 18.42
CA ALA A 236 27.28 -9.24 18.93
C ALA A 236 26.55 -10.59 19.07
N LYS A 237 25.23 -10.62 18.87
CA LYS A 237 24.40 -11.84 18.91
C LYS A 237 24.30 -12.50 17.54
#